data_811e5ffaea51a65c694256200b0e6692
#
_entry.id   811e5ffaea51a65c694256200b0e6692
#
_cell.length_a   1.000
_cell.length_b   1.000
_cell.length_c   1.000
_cell.angle_alpha   90.00
_cell.angle_beta   90.00
_cell.angle_gamma   90.00
#
_symmetry.space_group_name_H-M   'P 1'
#
loop_
_entity.id
_entity.type
_entity.pdbx_description
1 polymer ?
#
loop_
_entity_poly.entity_id
_entity_poly.type
_entity_poly.pdbx_seq_one_letter_code
_entity_poly.pdbx_strand_id
1 'polypeptide(L)'
;MLKNKSLNGLVENYYLSYDFNKLRDETKAQYKYFMGVMLETVVQDKPLKLWKFKNITTGVAREAYEMWSKRGIYMANHVMSCSRVVYSHAMNFDYCEVNPFSNVRKYTTESRRVVWTKDNLCQFLDTCYSDFKTRNIGLIAHMAYEWCQRIGDMRMLNWESIDLPNKRVNIEQSKRRAEVFLPIED
;
A
#
# COMPACT_ATOMS: atom_id res chain seq x y z
N MET A 1 13.56 17.71 -20.88
CA MET A 1 13.95 18.60 -19.77
C MET A 1 12.74 18.95 -18.91
N LEU A 2 12.83 18.82 -17.60
CA LEU A 2 11.71 19.12 -16.69
C LEU A 2 11.40 20.63 -16.72
N LYS A 3 10.18 21.00 -17.16
CA LYS A 3 9.80 22.43 -17.30
C LYS A 3 9.64 23.10 -15.92
N ASN A 4 9.05 22.42 -14.96
CA ASN A 4 8.84 22.92 -13.59
C ASN A 4 9.84 22.25 -12.63
N LYS A 5 10.74 23.03 -12.06
CA LYS A 5 11.82 22.56 -11.15
C LYS A 5 11.36 22.49 -9.67
N SER A 6 10.09 22.69 -9.36
CA SER A 6 9.55 22.49 -8.02
C SER A 6 9.36 21.01 -7.71
N LEU A 7 9.24 20.65 -6.42
CA LEU A 7 8.90 19.28 -6.02
C LEU A 7 7.55 18.85 -6.58
N ASN A 8 6.57 19.76 -6.62
CA ASN A 8 5.28 19.48 -7.27
C ASN A 8 5.45 19.10 -8.75
N GLY A 9 6.25 19.87 -9.50
CA GLY A 9 6.50 19.57 -10.91
C GLY A 9 7.23 18.24 -11.12
N LEU A 10 8.09 17.82 -10.18
CA LEU A 10 8.73 16.49 -10.20
C LEU A 10 7.72 15.38 -9.96
N VAL A 11 6.81 15.55 -9.00
CA VAL A 11 5.73 14.57 -8.71
C VAL A 11 4.77 14.45 -9.90
N GLU A 12 4.37 15.56 -10.51
CA GLU A 12 3.54 15.57 -11.72
C GLU A 12 4.22 14.83 -12.88
N ASN A 13 5.53 15.07 -13.07
CA ASN A 13 6.30 14.33 -14.07
C ASN A 13 6.34 12.82 -13.81
N TYR A 14 6.49 12.42 -12.53
CA TYR A 14 6.41 11.01 -12.16
C TYR A 14 5.03 10.41 -12.47
N TYR A 15 3.94 11.12 -12.22
CA TYR A 15 2.58 10.64 -12.55
C TYR A 15 2.35 10.42 -14.05
N LEU A 16 3.08 11.13 -14.91
CA LEU A 16 3.03 10.95 -16.36
C LEU A 16 3.94 9.80 -16.84
N SER A 17 4.79 9.25 -15.98
CA SER A 17 5.75 8.22 -16.36
C SER A 17 5.09 6.86 -16.61
N TYR A 18 5.74 6.04 -17.44
CA TYR A 18 5.35 4.65 -17.63
C TYR A 18 5.33 3.87 -16.31
N ASP A 19 6.33 4.10 -15.43
CA ASP A 19 6.45 3.41 -14.15
C ASP A 19 5.28 3.65 -13.21
N PHE A 20 4.73 4.84 -13.20
CA PHE A 20 3.51 5.12 -12.45
C PHE A 20 2.27 4.53 -13.13
N ASN A 21 2.18 4.68 -14.45
CA ASN A 21 0.98 4.25 -15.19
C ASN A 21 0.77 2.73 -15.21
N LYS A 22 1.82 1.93 -15.13
CA LYS A 22 1.73 0.45 -15.01
C LYS A 22 1.28 -0.04 -13.63
N LEU A 23 1.24 0.83 -12.61
CA LEU A 23 0.79 0.45 -11.27
C LEU A 23 -0.72 0.16 -11.27
N ARG A 24 -1.16 -0.68 -10.32
CA ARG A 24 -2.59 -0.91 -10.05
C ARG A 24 -3.25 0.35 -9.50
N ASP A 25 -4.54 0.51 -9.74
CA ASP A 25 -5.26 1.74 -9.36
C ASP A 25 -5.25 2.00 -7.86
N GLU A 26 -5.33 0.96 -7.03
CA GLU A 26 -5.20 1.08 -5.58
C GLU A 26 -3.81 1.60 -5.18
N THR A 27 -2.76 1.12 -5.85
CA THR A 27 -1.39 1.60 -5.60
C THR A 27 -1.21 3.04 -6.05
N LYS A 28 -1.77 3.41 -7.22
CA LYS A 28 -1.78 4.80 -7.70
C LYS A 28 -2.50 5.72 -6.71
N ALA A 29 -3.66 5.31 -6.19
CA ALA A 29 -4.42 6.07 -5.20
C ALA A 29 -3.60 6.29 -3.91
N GLN A 30 -2.97 5.24 -3.39
CA GLN A 30 -2.08 5.33 -2.22
C GLN A 30 -0.89 6.26 -2.48
N TYR A 31 -0.24 6.15 -3.63
CA TYR A 31 0.89 7.03 -3.99
C TYR A 31 0.46 8.49 -4.06
N LYS A 32 -0.67 8.78 -4.72
CA LYS A 32 -1.22 10.14 -4.78
C LYS A 32 -1.50 10.70 -3.38
N TYR A 33 -2.09 9.90 -2.50
CA TYR A 33 -2.35 10.30 -1.12
C TYR A 33 -1.06 10.64 -0.36
N PHE A 34 -0.07 9.73 -0.34
CA PHE A 34 1.16 9.94 0.42
C PHE A 34 2.06 11.04 -0.19
N MET A 35 2.09 11.15 -1.50
CA MET A 35 2.80 12.26 -2.17
C MET A 35 2.09 13.60 -1.91
N GLY A 36 0.75 13.62 -1.81
CA GLY A 36 0.01 14.79 -1.37
C GLY A 36 0.40 15.22 0.04
N VAL A 37 0.51 14.28 0.99
CA VAL A 37 1.01 14.58 2.34
C VAL A 37 2.42 15.16 2.30
N MET A 38 3.33 14.61 1.50
CA MET A 38 4.67 15.14 1.32
C MET A 38 4.64 16.58 0.80
N LEU A 39 3.87 16.84 -0.25
CA LEU A 39 3.81 18.14 -0.92
C LEU A 39 3.27 19.25 -0.01
N GLU A 40 2.28 18.94 0.83
CA GLU A 40 1.65 19.90 1.75
C GLU A 40 2.44 20.07 3.06
N THR A 41 3.47 19.29 3.30
CA THR A 41 4.31 19.42 4.51
C THR A 41 5.08 20.74 4.48
N VAL A 42 4.93 21.54 5.53
CA VAL A 42 5.61 22.83 5.69
C VAL A 42 6.92 22.61 6.44
N VAL A 43 8.04 22.91 5.81
CA VAL A 43 9.39 22.88 6.39
C VAL A 43 10.01 24.25 6.22
N GLN A 44 10.54 24.83 7.30
CA GLN A 44 11.12 26.19 7.29
C GLN A 44 10.15 27.22 6.68
N ASP A 45 8.91 27.23 7.20
CA ASP A 45 7.83 28.14 6.83
C ASP A 45 7.38 28.08 5.36
N LYS A 46 7.77 27.03 4.63
CA LYS A 46 7.43 26.87 3.23
C LYS A 46 6.98 25.44 2.93
N PRO A 47 5.80 25.23 2.28
CA PRO A 47 5.38 23.90 1.88
C PRO A 47 6.34 23.29 0.85
N LEU A 48 6.62 22.00 1.01
CA LEU A 48 7.59 21.29 0.16
C LEU A 48 7.23 21.34 -1.34
N LYS A 49 5.96 21.40 -1.69
CA LYS A 49 5.51 21.56 -3.08
C LYS A 49 6.12 22.75 -3.81
N LEU A 50 6.46 23.82 -3.09
CA LEU A 50 7.07 25.05 -3.64
C LEU A 50 8.59 25.04 -3.63
N TRP A 51 9.23 24.05 -3.00
CA TRP A 51 10.68 23.93 -3.00
C TRP A 51 11.19 23.48 -4.37
N LYS A 52 12.33 24.03 -4.79
CA LYS A 52 13.09 23.41 -5.89
C LYS A 52 13.56 22.03 -5.42
N PHE A 53 13.22 20.96 -6.13
CA PHE A 53 13.54 19.61 -5.68
C PHE A 53 15.05 19.37 -5.46
N LYS A 54 15.93 20.06 -6.22
CA LYS A 54 17.39 20.03 -6.02
C LYS A 54 17.86 20.67 -4.71
N ASN A 55 17.06 21.52 -4.10
CA ASN A 55 17.40 22.21 -2.86
C ASN A 55 16.92 21.44 -1.61
N ILE A 56 16.18 20.34 -1.77
CA ILE A 56 15.79 19.48 -0.67
C ILE A 56 16.99 18.64 -0.27
N THR A 57 17.53 18.93 0.91
CA THR A 57 18.67 18.22 1.49
C THR A 57 18.21 17.06 2.36
N THR A 58 19.13 16.19 2.78
CA THR A 58 18.84 15.13 3.75
C THR A 58 18.34 15.71 5.09
N GLY A 59 18.81 16.92 5.49
CA GLY A 59 18.31 17.60 6.68
C GLY A 59 16.83 17.97 6.57
N VAL A 60 16.42 18.58 5.45
CA VAL A 60 15.01 18.89 5.15
C VAL A 60 14.16 17.61 5.09
N ALA A 61 14.67 16.56 4.46
CA ALA A 61 13.97 15.28 4.40
C ALA A 61 13.78 14.65 5.79
N ARG A 62 14.77 14.77 6.68
CA ARG A 62 14.67 14.32 8.09
C ARG A 62 13.64 15.13 8.86
N GLU A 63 13.68 16.46 8.76
CA GLU A 63 12.71 17.34 9.43
C GLU A 63 11.26 17.00 9.00
N ALA A 64 11.04 16.84 7.70
CA ALA A 64 9.74 16.41 7.18
C ALA A 64 9.33 15.05 7.75
N TYR A 65 10.26 14.09 7.84
CA TYR A 65 9.98 12.76 8.40
C TYR A 65 9.61 12.81 9.88
N GLU A 66 10.26 13.63 10.69
CA GLU A 66 9.88 13.84 12.07
C GLU A 66 8.46 14.40 12.23
N MET A 67 8.07 15.35 11.36
CA MET A 67 6.71 15.87 11.33
C MET A 67 5.69 14.78 10.98
N TRP A 68 5.98 13.93 9.99
CA TRP A 68 5.12 12.82 9.63
C TRP A 68 5.00 11.79 10.77
N SER A 69 6.11 11.54 11.48
CA SER A 69 6.18 10.56 12.57
C SER A 69 5.30 10.95 13.76
N LYS A 70 5.11 12.25 14.01
CA LYS A 70 4.16 12.75 15.01
C LYS A 70 2.70 12.39 14.70
N ARG A 71 2.36 12.18 13.42
CA ARG A 71 1.03 11.75 12.98
C ARG A 71 0.87 10.23 12.98
N GLY A 72 1.97 9.49 13.06
CA GLY A 72 2.00 8.03 13.11
C GLY A 72 3.16 7.45 12.29
N ILE A 73 3.93 6.56 12.90
CA ILE A 73 5.14 5.98 12.30
C ILE A 73 4.83 5.20 11.00
N TYR A 74 3.70 4.46 10.98
CA TYR A 74 3.28 3.71 9.79
C TYR A 74 3.06 4.65 8.59
N MET A 75 2.29 5.71 8.78
CA MET A 75 2.03 6.71 7.76
C MET A 75 3.33 7.40 7.31
N ALA A 76 4.18 7.83 8.25
CA ALA A 76 5.48 8.44 7.95
C ALA A 76 6.36 7.54 7.09
N ASN A 77 6.42 6.25 7.41
CA ASN A 77 7.17 5.26 6.65
C ASN A 77 6.66 5.10 5.20
N HIS A 78 5.35 5.22 4.98
CA HIS A 78 4.76 5.20 3.64
C HIS A 78 5.07 6.47 2.85
N VAL A 79 4.90 7.66 3.46
CA VAL A 79 5.27 8.94 2.84
C VAL A 79 6.76 8.92 2.44
N MET A 80 7.63 8.48 3.35
CA MET A 80 9.07 8.33 3.09
C MET A 80 9.35 7.39 1.91
N SER A 81 8.64 6.25 1.82
CA SER A 81 8.80 5.32 0.70
C SER A 81 8.42 5.95 -0.63
N CYS A 82 7.28 6.65 -0.68
CA CYS A 82 6.81 7.34 -1.87
C CYS A 82 7.77 8.47 -2.28
N SER A 83 8.29 9.23 -1.30
CA SER A 83 9.29 10.29 -1.54
C SER A 83 10.55 9.72 -2.20
N ARG A 84 11.03 8.57 -1.71
CA ARG A 84 12.19 7.87 -2.31
C ARG A 84 11.94 7.46 -3.75
N VAL A 85 10.74 6.96 -4.07
CA VAL A 85 10.38 6.56 -5.43
C VAL A 85 10.42 7.75 -6.40
N VAL A 86 9.86 8.90 -6.00
CA VAL A 86 9.88 10.12 -6.82
C VAL A 86 11.30 10.59 -7.11
N TYR A 87 12.18 10.56 -6.10
CA TYR A 87 13.58 10.96 -6.31
C TYR A 87 14.39 9.90 -7.08
N SER A 88 14.10 8.62 -6.92
CA SER A 88 14.70 7.58 -7.76
C SER A 88 14.31 7.78 -9.24
N HIS A 89 13.06 8.14 -9.50
CA HIS A 89 12.63 8.54 -10.84
C HIS A 89 13.42 9.76 -11.35
N ALA A 90 13.61 10.79 -10.52
CA ALA A 90 14.39 11.97 -10.89
C ALA A 90 15.84 11.63 -11.22
N MET A 91 16.45 10.69 -10.48
CA MET A 91 17.81 10.22 -10.75
C MET A 91 17.88 9.43 -12.06
N ASN A 92 16.92 8.58 -12.34
CA ASN A 92 16.86 7.78 -13.59
C ASN A 92 16.77 8.66 -14.87
N PHE A 93 16.31 9.91 -14.72
CA PHE A 93 16.23 10.90 -15.80
C PHE A 93 17.28 12.02 -15.69
N ASP A 94 18.30 11.83 -14.88
CA ASP A 94 19.39 12.78 -14.64
C ASP A 94 18.91 14.18 -14.19
N TYR A 95 17.73 14.24 -13.55
CA TYR A 95 17.22 15.51 -13.01
C TYR A 95 17.93 15.89 -11.71
N CYS A 96 18.42 14.92 -10.94
CA CYS A 96 19.28 15.11 -9.77
C CYS A 96 20.24 13.94 -9.59
N GLU A 97 21.32 14.19 -8.87
CA GLU A 97 22.37 13.18 -8.61
C GLU A 97 22.14 12.39 -7.33
N VAL A 98 21.39 12.95 -6.38
CA VAL A 98 21.21 12.37 -5.04
C VAL A 98 19.73 12.34 -4.66
N ASN A 99 19.34 11.26 -4.01
CA ASN A 99 18.03 11.12 -3.36
C ASN A 99 18.14 11.51 -1.88
N PRO A 100 17.65 12.69 -1.45
CA PRO A 100 17.82 13.18 -0.09
C PRO A 100 17.07 12.32 0.95
N PHE A 101 16.08 11.53 0.52
CA PHE A 101 15.30 10.66 1.39
C PHE A 101 15.94 9.28 1.61
N SER A 102 16.92 8.86 0.80
CA SER A 102 17.51 7.52 0.89
C SER A 102 18.26 7.31 2.20
N ASN A 103 18.97 8.33 2.70
CA ASN A 103 19.80 8.27 3.90
C ASN A 103 19.03 8.55 5.22
N VAL A 104 17.74 8.86 5.16
CA VAL A 104 16.92 9.03 6.35
C VAL A 104 16.46 7.65 6.85
N ARG A 105 16.93 7.22 8.01
CA ARG A 105 16.52 5.94 8.61
C ARG A 105 15.05 6.01 9.03
N LYS A 106 14.26 5.01 8.61
CA LYS A 106 12.87 4.86 9.05
C LYS A 106 12.82 4.32 10.47
N TYR A 107 11.82 4.75 11.23
CA TYR A 107 11.52 4.16 12.53
C TYR A 107 10.92 2.76 12.37
N THR A 108 11.28 1.88 13.29
CA THR A 108 10.73 0.52 13.34
C THR A 108 9.30 0.57 13.88
N THR A 109 8.41 -0.14 13.21
CA THR A 109 7.05 -0.38 13.71
C THR A 109 7.01 -1.74 14.38
N GLU A 110 6.39 -1.83 15.55
CA GLU A 110 6.16 -3.13 16.18
C GLU A 110 5.14 -3.94 15.38
N SER A 111 5.43 -5.22 15.22
CA SER A 111 4.48 -6.16 14.61
C SER A 111 3.31 -6.40 15.55
N ARG A 112 2.09 -6.44 14.99
CA ARG A 112 0.92 -6.87 15.76
C ARG A 112 1.11 -8.32 16.20
N ARG A 113 1.11 -8.57 17.51
CA ARG A 113 1.34 -9.90 18.11
C ARG A 113 0.05 -10.66 18.43
N VAL A 114 -1.11 -10.03 18.21
CA VAL A 114 -2.40 -10.66 18.51
C VAL A 114 -2.73 -11.66 17.41
N VAL A 115 -2.78 -12.93 17.78
CA VAL A 115 -3.21 -14.03 16.92
C VAL A 115 -4.56 -14.52 17.47
N TRP A 116 -5.52 -14.69 16.61
CA TRP A 116 -6.81 -15.26 16.99
C TRP A 116 -6.64 -16.74 17.35
N THR A 117 -7.24 -17.13 18.45
CA THR A 117 -7.38 -18.54 18.81
C THR A 117 -8.52 -19.16 18.00
N LYS A 118 -8.60 -20.49 18.01
CA LYS A 118 -9.74 -21.20 17.40
C LYS A 118 -11.07 -20.75 18.02
N ASP A 119 -11.12 -20.56 19.34
CA ASP A 119 -12.33 -20.10 20.03
C ASP A 119 -12.74 -18.69 19.59
N ASN A 120 -11.78 -17.77 19.40
CA ASN A 120 -12.09 -16.45 18.88
C ASN A 120 -12.69 -16.52 17.46
N LEU A 121 -12.17 -17.42 16.62
CA LEU A 121 -12.71 -17.62 15.27
C LEU A 121 -14.14 -18.21 15.32
N CYS A 122 -14.36 -19.26 16.12
CA CYS A 122 -15.68 -19.85 16.28
C CYS A 122 -16.70 -18.80 16.74
N GLN A 123 -16.39 -18.08 17.81
CA GLN A 123 -17.27 -17.02 18.34
C GLN A 123 -17.58 -15.93 17.29
N PHE A 124 -16.57 -15.55 16.50
CA PHE A 124 -16.76 -14.58 15.41
C PHE A 124 -17.70 -15.14 14.33
N LEU A 125 -17.50 -16.41 13.92
CA LEU A 125 -18.32 -17.05 12.89
C LEU A 125 -19.76 -17.23 13.37
N ASP A 126 -19.98 -17.67 14.63
CA ASP A 126 -21.31 -17.81 15.22
C ASP A 126 -22.05 -16.46 15.20
N THR A 127 -21.35 -15.39 15.59
CA THR A 127 -21.90 -14.03 15.55
C THR A 127 -22.26 -13.61 14.12
N CYS A 128 -21.38 -13.87 13.16
CA CYS A 128 -21.62 -13.50 11.76
C CYS A 128 -22.78 -14.29 11.14
N TYR A 129 -22.90 -15.58 11.44
CA TYR A 129 -23.93 -16.44 10.86
C TYR A 129 -25.31 -16.26 11.52
N SER A 130 -25.37 -15.72 12.72
CA SER A 130 -26.63 -15.39 13.40
C SER A 130 -27.35 -14.18 12.80
N ASP A 131 -26.65 -13.30 12.05
CA ASP A 131 -27.25 -12.14 11.40
C ASP A 131 -27.07 -12.20 9.87
N PHE A 132 -28.17 -12.07 9.14
CA PHE A 132 -28.19 -12.07 7.68
C PHE A 132 -27.26 -11.02 7.06
N LYS A 133 -27.11 -9.84 7.69
CA LYS A 133 -26.27 -8.73 7.18
C LYS A 133 -24.78 -9.04 7.24
N THR A 134 -24.34 -9.84 8.22
CA THR A 134 -22.93 -10.16 8.48
C THR A 134 -22.54 -11.54 7.96
N ARG A 135 -23.50 -12.38 7.55
CA ARG A 135 -23.27 -13.76 7.11
C ARG A 135 -22.19 -13.88 6.02
N ASN A 136 -22.20 -12.97 5.04
CA ASN A 136 -21.19 -12.98 3.96
C ASN A 136 -19.79 -12.64 4.48
N ILE A 137 -19.66 -11.81 5.52
CA ILE A 137 -18.39 -11.51 6.18
C ILE A 137 -17.84 -12.75 6.85
N GLY A 138 -18.71 -13.48 7.58
CA GLY A 138 -18.37 -14.77 8.19
C GLY A 138 -17.92 -15.80 7.15
N LEU A 139 -18.64 -15.93 6.05
CA LEU A 139 -18.30 -16.85 4.97
C LEU A 139 -16.92 -16.55 4.36
N ILE A 140 -16.64 -15.29 4.05
CA ILE A 140 -15.34 -14.86 3.50
C ILE A 140 -14.21 -15.17 4.50
N ALA A 141 -14.40 -14.88 5.78
CA ALA A 141 -13.43 -15.16 6.82
C ALA A 141 -13.20 -16.68 7.01
N HIS A 142 -14.26 -17.46 6.97
CA HIS A 142 -14.21 -18.91 7.07
C HIS A 142 -13.43 -19.52 5.89
N MET A 143 -13.78 -19.19 4.66
CA MET A 143 -13.05 -19.64 3.47
C MET A 143 -11.56 -19.20 3.51
N ALA A 144 -11.28 -17.97 3.97
CA ALA A 144 -9.91 -17.51 4.08
C ALA A 144 -9.10 -18.31 5.11
N TYR A 145 -9.73 -18.75 6.19
CA TYR A 145 -9.12 -19.58 7.22
C TYR A 145 -8.89 -21.00 6.73
N GLU A 146 -9.94 -21.68 6.25
CA GLU A 146 -9.87 -23.08 5.81
C GLU A 146 -8.88 -23.27 4.66
N TRP A 147 -8.90 -22.37 3.69
CA TRP A 147 -8.04 -22.49 2.51
C TRP A 147 -6.72 -21.72 2.63
N CYS A 148 -6.43 -21.10 3.77
CA CYS A 148 -5.22 -20.27 3.97
C CYS A 148 -5.03 -19.22 2.88
N GLN A 149 -6.12 -18.65 2.36
CA GLN A 149 -6.11 -17.65 1.32
C GLN A 149 -6.29 -16.23 1.88
N ARG A 150 -5.92 -15.23 1.08
CA ARG A 150 -6.13 -13.83 1.48
C ARG A 150 -7.62 -13.51 1.44
N ILE A 151 -8.09 -12.75 2.44
CA ILE A 151 -9.48 -12.25 2.51
C ILE A 151 -9.89 -11.54 1.20
N GLY A 152 -8.96 -10.77 0.60
CA GLY A 152 -9.22 -10.09 -0.67
C GLY A 152 -9.51 -11.04 -1.82
N ASP A 153 -8.82 -12.19 -1.88
CA ASP A 153 -9.02 -13.19 -2.92
C ASP A 153 -10.35 -13.92 -2.70
N MET A 154 -10.70 -14.25 -1.44
CA MET A 154 -11.99 -14.86 -1.11
C MET A 154 -13.18 -13.94 -1.40
N ARG A 155 -13.04 -12.64 -1.18
CA ARG A 155 -14.08 -11.66 -1.50
C ARG A 155 -14.38 -11.58 -3.00
N MET A 156 -13.41 -11.92 -3.85
CA MET A 156 -13.55 -11.89 -5.31
C MET A 156 -13.93 -13.23 -5.91
N LEU A 157 -14.10 -14.27 -5.07
CA LEU A 157 -14.52 -15.59 -5.52
C LEU A 157 -15.91 -15.52 -6.17
N ASN A 158 -16.07 -16.14 -7.32
CA ASN A 158 -17.34 -16.27 -8.04
C ASN A 158 -17.69 -17.74 -8.30
N TRP A 159 -18.89 -18.00 -8.74
CA TRP A 159 -19.37 -19.36 -9.01
C TRP A 159 -18.60 -20.07 -10.14
N GLU A 160 -18.06 -19.34 -11.09
CA GLU A 160 -17.26 -19.88 -12.19
C GLU A 160 -15.93 -20.47 -11.70
N SER A 161 -15.46 -20.02 -10.54
CA SER A 161 -14.25 -20.54 -9.89
C SER A 161 -14.47 -21.90 -9.23
N ILE A 162 -15.73 -22.34 -9.06
CA ILE A 162 -16.11 -23.56 -8.32
C ILE A 162 -16.36 -24.70 -9.30
N ASP A 163 -15.46 -25.68 -9.33
CA ASP A 163 -15.55 -26.90 -10.14
C ASP A 163 -16.06 -28.04 -9.26
N LEU A 164 -17.36 -28.12 -9.09
CA LEU A 164 -18.01 -29.15 -8.24
C LEU A 164 -17.74 -30.58 -8.72
N PRO A 165 -17.79 -30.92 -10.04
CA PRO A 165 -17.46 -32.23 -10.51
C PRO A 165 -16.08 -32.72 -10.10
N ASN A 166 -15.10 -31.85 -10.07
CA ASN A 166 -13.72 -32.16 -9.70
C ASN A 166 -13.41 -31.79 -8.23
N LYS A 167 -14.41 -31.40 -7.44
CA LYS A 167 -14.32 -31.03 -6.03
C LYS A 167 -13.15 -30.04 -5.78
N ARG A 168 -13.07 -28.97 -6.56
CA ARG A 168 -12.01 -27.98 -6.43
C ARG A 168 -12.50 -26.56 -6.68
N VAL A 169 -11.77 -25.60 -6.12
CA VAL A 169 -11.93 -24.17 -6.39
C VAL A 169 -10.68 -23.67 -7.07
N ASN A 170 -10.84 -22.99 -8.20
CA ASN A 170 -9.76 -22.42 -8.98
C ASN A 170 -9.67 -20.92 -8.66
N ILE A 171 -8.50 -20.46 -8.19
CA ILE A 171 -8.30 -19.06 -7.77
C ILE A 171 -7.04 -18.52 -8.42
N GLU A 172 -7.14 -17.37 -9.07
CA GLU A 172 -5.99 -16.55 -9.39
C GLU A 172 -5.71 -15.58 -8.23
N GLN A 173 -4.61 -15.79 -7.51
CA GLN A 173 -4.24 -14.92 -6.39
C GLN A 173 -3.97 -13.48 -6.87
N SER A 174 -4.72 -12.51 -6.38
CA SER A 174 -4.67 -11.11 -6.79
C SER A 174 -3.28 -10.47 -6.69
N LYS A 175 -2.48 -10.84 -5.69
CA LYS A 175 -1.16 -10.24 -5.44
C LYS A 175 -0.03 -10.84 -6.27
N ARG A 176 -0.03 -12.16 -6.48
CA ARG A 176 1.05 -12.89 -7.17
C ARG A 176 0.67 -13.35 -8.57
N ARG A 177 -0.63 -13.26 -8.94
CA ARG A 177 -1.21 -13.83 -10.16
C ARG A 177 -0.90 -15.32 -10.33
N ALA A 178 -0.74 -16.01 -9.21
CA ALA A 178 -0.56 -17.45 -9.20
C ALA A 178 -1.93 -18.13 -9.23
N GLU A 179 -2.08 -19.12 -10.10
CA GLU A 179 -3.23 -20.00 -10.07
C GLU A 179 -3.07 -21.02 -8.94
N VAL A 180 -4.12 -21.19 -8.16
CA VAL A 180 -4.17 -22.12 -7.03
C VAL A 180 -5.44 -22.95 -7.14
N PHE A 181 -5.30 -24.25 -6.96
CA PHE A 181 -6.40 -25.20 -6.91
C PHE A 181 -6.61 -25.64 -5.45
N LEU A 182 -7.77 -25.37 -4.93
CA LEU A 182 -8.12 -25.68 -3.55
C LEU A 182 -9.13 -26.83 -3.51
N PRO A 183 -8.95 -27.85 -2.66
CA PRO A 183 -9.89 -28.95 -2.55
C PRO A 183 -11.19 -28.48 -1.88
N ILE A 184 -12.30 -29.09 -2.28
CA ILE A 184 -13.58 -29.03 -1.58
C ILE A 184 -13.72 -30.38 -0.86
N GLU A 185 -13.69 -30.35 0.46
CA GLU A 185 -13.94 -31.51 1.29
C GLU A 185 -15.45 -31.74 1.44
N ASP A 186 -15.84 -33.00 1.72
CA ASP A 186 -17.25 -33.40 1.88
C ASP A 186 -17.84 -32.91 3.21
#